data_a4d7a383448c374f3660e54cb8eb3118
#
_entry.id   a4d7a383448c374f3660e54cb8eb3118
#
_cell.length_a   1.000
_cell.length_b   1.000
_cell.length_c   1.000
_cell.angle_alpha   90.00
_cell.angle_beta   90.00
_cell.angle_gamma   90.00
#
_symmetry.space_group_name_H-M   'P 1'
#
loop_
_entity.id
_entity.type
_entity.pdbx_description
1 polymer ?
#
loop_
_entity_poly.entity_id
_entity_poly.type
_entity_poly.pdbx_seq_one_letter_code
_entity_poly.pdbx_strand_id
1 'polypeptide(L)'
;MTKNILVTFDMQIGDYEHSDKYIFHNKTTDYNYCKQFWSLKKKNKLEEGVYWDNQGLNAISVYSTQEITEQETKTLKRLGVA
;
A
#
# COMPACT_ATOMS: atom_id res chain seq x y z
N MET A 1 -19.05 -7.60 -9.11
CA MET A 1 -17.75 -7.91 -9.68
C MET A 1 -16.65 -7.35 -8.80
N THR A 2 -15.72 -8.20 -8.39
CA THR A 2 -14.58 -7.78 -7.59
C THR A 2 -13.58 -7.04 -8.48
N LYS A 3 -13.18 -5.85 -8.06
CA LYS A 3 -12.16 -5.09 -8.77
C LYS A 3 -10.82 -5.31 -8.07
N ASN A 4 -9.78 -5.53 -8.87
CA ASN A 4 -8.43 -5.61 -8.35
C ASN A 4 -7.77 -4.24 -8.45
N ILE A 5 -7.15 -3.82 -7.36
CA ILE A 5 -6.50 -2.51 -7.26
C ILE A 5 -5.03 -2.74 -6.99
N LEU A 6 -4.19 -2.28 -7.92
CA LEU A 6 -2.74 -2.28 -7.70
C LEU A 6 -2.37 -1.00 -6.97
N VAL A 7 -1.86 -1.15 -5.75
CA VAL A 7 -1.45 -0.02 -4.92
C VAL A 7 0.07 0.00 -4.84
N THR A 8 0.67 1.15 -5.15
CA THR A 8 2.10 1.38 -4.98
C THR A 8 2.28 2.21 -3.72
N PHE A 9 3.09 1.71 -2.79
CA PHE A 9 3.39 2.37 -1.54
C PHE A 9 4.78 2.99 -1.56
N ASP A 10 4.91 4.17 -0.96
CA ASP A 10 6.19 4.77 -0.61
C ASP A 10 6.38 4.62 0.88
N MET A 11 7.57 4.16 1.28
CA MET A 11 7.86 3.89 2.67
C MET A 11 9.20 4.52 3.04
N GLN A 12 9.27 5.11 4.24
CA GLN A 12 10.50 5.58 4.84
C GLN A 12 10.84 4.63 5.98
N ILE A 13 11.86 3.79 5.78
CA ILE A 13 12.29 2.80 6.77
C ILE A 13 13.70 3.17 7.22
N GLY A 14 13.83 3.67 8.46
CA GLY A 14 15.07 4.22 8.93
C GLY A 14 15.47 5.40 8.07
N ASP A 15 16.69 5.39 7.53
CA ASP A 15 17.20 6.44 6.66
C ASP A 15 16.97 6.17 5.18
N TYR A 16 16.24 5.13 4.85
CA TYR A 16 16.07 4.68 3.46
C TYR A 16 14.64 4.82 2.99
N GLU A 17 14.49 5.16 1.72
CA GLU A 17 13.21 5.18 1.04
C GLU A 17 13.03 3.84 0.30
N HIS A 18 11.83 3.29 0.40
CA HIS A 18 11.48 2.04 -0.26
C HIS A 18 10.16 2.22 -1.00
N SER A 19 9.97 1.41 -2.02
CA SER A 19 8.70 1.34 -2.74
C SER A 19 8.28 -0.12 -2.86
N ASP A 20 6.99 -0.39 -2.70
CA ASP A 20 6.47 -1.74 -2.84
C ASP A 20 5.07 -1.69 -3.44
N LYS A 21 4.62 -2.81 -3.97
CA LYS A 21 3.32 -2.92 -4.61
C LYS A 21 2.53 -4.07 -4.02
N TYR A 22 1.21 -3.87 -3.93
CA TYR A 22 0.33 -4.91 -3.44
C TYR A 22 -1.02 -4.82 -4.16
N ILE A 23 -1.68 -5.96 -4.35
CA ILE A 23 -2.96 -6.03 -5.02
C ILE A 23 -4.05 -6.24 -3.98
N PHE A 24 -4.98 -5.28 -3.92
CA PHE A 24 -6.17 -5.36 -3.08
C PHE A 24 -7.38 -5.68 -3.94
N HIS A 25 -8.39 -6.27 -3.34
CA HIS A 25 -9.59 -6.69 -4.05
C HIS A 25 -10.76 -5.71 -3.90
N ASN A 26 -10.60 -4.69 -3.07
CA ASN A 26 -11.62 -3.68 -2.83
C ASN A 26 -11.00 -2.30 -2.83
N LYS A 27 -11.69 -1.34 -3.43
CA LYS A 27 -11.27 0.05 -3.39
C LYS A 27 -11.59 0.63 -2.01
N THR A 28 -10.63 1.33 -1.42
CA THR A 28 -10.80 1.95 -0.11
C THR A 28 -9.94 3.21 -0.02
N THR A 29 -9.79 3.75 1.20
CA THR A 29 -9.00 4.96 1.42
C THR A 29 -7.51 4.65 1.50
N ASP A 30 -6.68 5.67 1.30
CA ASP A 30 -5.22 5.53 1.41
C ASP A 30 -4.83 5.00 2.79
N TYR A 31 -5.47 5.51 3.85
CA TYR A 31 -5.21 5.01 5.19
C TYR A 31 -5.50 3.53 5.33
N ASN A 32 -6.65 3.07 4.80
CA ASN A 32 -7.01 1.66 4.89
C ASN A 32 -6.06 0.76 4.11
N TYR A 33 -5.56 1.21 2.96
CA TYR A 33 -4.54 0.46 2.23
C TYR A 33 -3.26 0.33 3.08
N CYS A 34 -2.79 1.42 3.65
CA CYS A 34 -1.61 1.40 4.52
C CYS A 34 -1.84 0.55 5.76
N LYS A 35 -3.02 0.67 6.38
CA LYS A 35 -3.40 -0.10 7.54
C LYS A 35 -3.34 -1.60 7.28
N GLN A 36 -3.87 -2.04 6.15
CA GLN A 36 -3.87 -3.45 5.79
C GLN A 36 -2.47 -3.95 5.44
N PHE A 37 -1.70 -3.13 4.74
CA PHE A 37 -0.36 -3.52 4.30
C PHE A 37 0.61 -3.68 5.48
N TRP A 38 0.57 -2.76 6.44
CA TRP A 38 1.45 -2.79 7.62
C TRP A 38 0.76 -3.25 8.90
N SER A 39 -0.49 -3.66 8.85
CA SER A 39 -1.28 -4.08 10.03
C SER A 39 -1.25 -3.00 11.12
N LEU A 40 -1.54 -1.77 10.73
CA LEU A 40 -1.53 -0.64 11.66
C LEU A 40 -2.67 -0.76 12.65
N LYS A 41 -2.37 -0.59 13.94
CA LYS A 41 -3.35 -0.72 15.03
C LYS A 41 -4.09 0.57 15.31
N LYS A 42 -3.51 1.71 14.97
CA LYS A 42 -4.15 3.01 15.17
C LYS A 42 -3.68 3.98 14.08
N LYS A 43 -4.50 5.00 13.85
CA LYS A 43 -4.20 6.04 12.87
C LYS A 43 -3.25 7.06 13.49
N ASN A 44 -1.97 6.93 13.22
CA ASN A 44 -0.95 7.84 13.69
C ASN A 44 -0.37 8.60 12.50
N LYS A 45 -0.91 9.78 12.26
CA LYS A 45 -0.67 10.56 11.05
C LYS A 45 0.57 11.43 11.22
N LEU A 46 1.54 11.31 10.30
CA LEU A 46 2.70 12.18 10.26
C LEU A 46 2.35 13.49 9.54
N GLU A 47 1.76 13.37 8.37
CA GLU A 47 1.24 14.47 7.60
C GLU A 47 0.12 13.96 6.69
N GLU A 48 -0.49 14.80 5.88
CA GLU A 48 -1.61 14.37 5.04
C GLU A 48 -1.20 13.22 4.13
N GLY A 49 -1.87 12.09 4.29
CA GLY A 49 -1.62 10.89 3.50
C GLY A 49 -0.44 10.04 3.95
N VAL A 50 0.30 10.46 4.97
CA VAL A 50 1.48 9.74 5.47
C VAL A 50 1.23 9.30 6.91
N TYR A 51 1.48 8.02 7.19
CA TYR A 51 1.17 7.43 8.50
C TYR A 51 2.38 6.72 9.09
N TRP A 52 2.53 6.86 10.41
CA TRP A 52 3.56 6.15 11.16
C TRP A 52 3.20 4.67 11.31
N ASP A 53 4.21 3.83 11.43
CA ASP A 53 4.01 2.44 11.81
C ASP A 53 3.57 2.35 13.29
N ASN A 54 3.38 1.12 13.80
CA ASN A 54 2.92 0.92 15.17
C ASN A 54 3.92 1.38 16.22
N GLN A 55 5.18 1.53 15.84
CA GLN A 55 6.26 1.94 16.74
C GLN A 55 6.61 3.42 16.59
N GLY A 56 6.07 4.09 15.58
CA GLY A 56 6.37 5.49 15.32
C GLY A 56 7.76 5.74 14.77
N LEU A 57 8.38 4.74 14.15
CA LEU A 57 9.74 4.82 13.63
C LEU A 57 9.81 4.87 12.11
N ASN A 58 8.84 4.29 11.44
CA ASN A 58 8.80 4.22 9.98
C ASN A 58 7.49 4.81 9.47
N ALA A 59 7.49 5.32 8.26
CA ALA A 59 6.31 5.96 7.68
C ALA A 59 5.93 5.33 6.35
N ILE A 60 4.65 5.38 6.02
CA ILE A 60 4.10 4.80 4.79
C ILE A 60 3.05 5.74 4.20
N SER A 61 3.03 5.80 2.88
CA SER A 61 2.00 6.54 2.14
C SER A 61 1.66 5.77 0.87
N VAL A 62 0.50 6.10 0.28
CA VAL A 62 0.12 5.56 -1.02
C VAL A 62 0.65 6.49 -2.10
N TYR A 63 1.51 5.97 -2.95
CA TYR A 63 2.01 6.72 -4.10
C TYR A 63 0.99 6.78 -5.22
N SER A 64 0.41 5.62 -5.57
CA SER A 64 -0.58 5.55 -6.64
C SER A 64 -1.47 4.33 -6.48
N THR A 65 -2.67 4.42 -7.07
CA THR A 65 -3.60 3.29 -7.16
C THR A 65 -4.02 3.14 -8.61
N GLN A 66 -4.22 1.90 -9.05
CA GLN A 66 -4.63 1.62 -10.41
C GLN A 66 -5.56 0.40 -10.42
N GLU A 67 -6.72 0.53 -11.04
CA GLU A 67 -7.59 -0.63 -11.27
C GLU A 67 -6.97 -1.50 -12.36
N ILE A 68 -6.90 -2.80 -12.11
CA ILE A 68 -6.32 -3.76 -13.04
C ILE A 68 -7.28 -4.92 -13.27
N THR A 69 -7.12 -5.59 -14.40
CA THR A 69 -7.93 -6.75 -14.76
C THR A 69 -7.42 -8.02 -14.09
N GLU A 70 -8.25 -9.08 -14.12
CA GLU A 70 -7.82 -10.39 -13.67
C GLU A 70 -6.59 -10.89 -14.43
N GLN A 71 -6.54 -10.63 -15.73
CA GLN A 71 -5.40 -11.02 -16.55
C GLN A 71 -4.13 -10.30 -16.11
N GLU A 72 -4.22 -8.99 -15.87
CA GLU A 72 -3.09 -8.21 -15.37
C GLU A 72 -2.64 -8.68 -14.00
N THR A 73 -3.61 -9.01 -13.12
CA THR A 73 -3.32 -9.54 -11.79
C THR A 73 -2.52 -10.82 -11.87
N LYS A 74 -2.93 -11.75 -12.71
CA LYS A 74 -2.22 -13.02 -12.90
C LYS A 74 -0.81 -12.81 -13.44
N THR A 75 -0.66 -11.89 -14.39
CA THR A 75 0.65 -11.56 -14.97
C THR A 75 1.59 -10.97 -13.92
N LEU A 76 1.12 -10.02 -13.13
CA LEU A 76 1.93 -9.37 -12.09
C LEU A 76 2.37 -10.38 -11.01
N LYS A 77 1.46 -11.25 -10.58
CA LYS A 77 1.78 -12.28 -9.59
C LYS A 77 2.80 -13.27 -10.13
N ARG A 78 2.67 -13.68 -11.38
CA ARG A 78 3.60 -14.59 -12.03
C ARG A 78 5.00 -14.00 -12.14
N LEU A 79 5.10 -12.68 -12.37
CA LEU A 79 6.37 -11.99 -12.49
C LEU A 79 6.96 -11.62 -11.12
N GLY A 80 6.22 -11.85 -10.04
CA GLY A 80 6.70 -11.52 -8.70
C GLY A 80 6.65 -10.02 -8.38
N VAL A 81 5.85 -9.25 -9.10
CA VAL A 81 5.76 -7.80 -8.90
C VAL A 81 4.87 -7.46 -7.71
N ALA A 82 3.86 -8.28 -7.46
CA ALA A 82 2.91 -8.03 -6.35
C ALA A 82 2.40 -9.33 -5.73
#